data_2ebbf1678f890bc2b055b785ff87c877
#
_entry.id   2ebbf1678f890bc2b055b785ff87c877
#
_cell.length_a   1.000
_cell.length_b   1.000
_cell.length_c   1.000
_cell.angle_alpha   90.00
_cell.angle_beta   90.00
_cell.angle_gamma   90.00
#
_symmetry.space_group_name_H-M   'P 1'
#
loop_
_entity.id
_entity.type
_entity.pdbx_description
1 polymer ?
#
loop_
_entity_poly.entity_id
_entity_poly.type
_entity_poly.pdbx_seq_one_letter_code
_entity_poly.pdbx_strand_id
1 'polypeptide(L)'
;MRRRLLAVLAALIATSAALVATLVVTPGPAAASPAGQFTNPLVNQRADSQIVKHTDGYYYFTATVPEYDRIVLRRATTLQGLSTAAETVIWRKHSSGVMGAHIWAPEIHFIDGKWYVYFAAGATDNVWAIRMYVLEGTGANPLTATWTEKGRITTAWDTFALDASTFVAGGVRYLIWAQSEPGIATNSNVYIARMSNPWTITGTPVRIATPTLDWEKRGYAVNEGPTVIQRNGRIFLTYSASATDANYCLGLLTASASANLLSASSWVKSPQPVFTSNASTGQYGPGHNSFTTSEDGQSDILVYHDRSYRDISGDPLNDPNRRTRVQKLYWNADGTPNFGIPVPDGVTPVRLQSYNSAGSFVRHYNFRARIEANVTPLADAQFRIVTGLNGGGTVSLESTNFPGYFLRHRNFEVWVERNDGSATFKADASFFRRAGLSTGTGSDAAVSFESQNFPGRYVRHSGADLFVQTATDATSRADATFTLD
;
A
#
# COMPACT_ATOMS: atom_id res chain seq x y z
N MET A 1 -23.59 102.47 -6.10
CA MET A 1 -22.43 102.52 -6.98
C MET A 1 -21.30 101.67 -6.41
N ARG A 2 -20.58 101.02 -7.27
CA ARG A 2 -19.44 100.11 -7.02
C ARG A 2 -19.77 98.69 -6.58
N ARG A 3 -19.81 97.81 -7.58
CA ARG A 3 -19.77 96.35 -7.51
C ARG A 3 -18.35 95.87 -7.14
N ARG A 4 -18.22 94.96 -6.22
CA ARG A 4 -16.97 94.17 -5.98
C ARG A 4 -17.22 92.79 -6.44
N LEU A 5 -16.43 92.30 -7.37
CA LEU A 5 -16.32 90.86 -7.74
C LEU A 5 -15.54 90.11 -6.65
N LEU A 6 -16.10 89.02 -6.24
CA LEU A 6 -15.38 88.00 -5.47
C LEU A 6 -15.11 86.81 -6.40
N ALA A 7 -13.84 86.51 -6.62
CA ALA A 7 -13.37 85.33 -7.30
C ALA A 7 -13.34 84.19 -6.30
N VAL A 8 -14.01 83.08 -6.61
CA VAL A 8 -13.94 81.84 -5.84
C VAL A 8 -12.95 80.90 -6.52
N LEU A 9 -11.84 80.57 -5.84
CA LEU A 9 -10.85 79.54 -6.24
C LEU A 9 -11.41 78.18 -5.83
N ALA A 10 -11.74 77.33 -6.81
CA ALA A 10 -12.06 75.97 -6.57
C ALA A 10 -10.76 75.11 -6.65
N ALA A 11 -10.34 74.53 -5.52
CA ALA A 11 -9.25 73.61 -5.49
C ALA A 11 -9.80 72.16 -5.81
N LEU A 12 -9.36 71.61 -6.94
CA LEU A 12 -9.59 70.16 -7.23
C LEU A 12 -8.61 69.34 -6.44
N ILE A 13 -9.11 68.53 -5.50
CA ILE A 13 -8.36 67.47 -4.87
C ILE A 13 -8.58 66.19 -5.71
N ALA A 14 -7.56 65.76 -6.46
CA ALA A 14 -7.55 64.50 -7.16
C ALA A 14 -7.16 63.40 -6.16
N THR A 15 -8.11 62.58 -5.73
CA THR A 15 -7.87 61.36 -4.96
C THR A 15 -7.49 60.25 -5.91
N SER A 16 -6.22 59.86 -5.94
CA SER A 16 -5.73 58.67 -6.63
C SER A 16 -6.09 57.41 -5.78
N ALA A 17 -7.14 56.70 -6.19
CA ALA A 17 -7.40 55.35 -5.64
C ALA A 17 -6.44 54.36 -6.30
N ALA A 18 -5.42 53.91 -5.58
CA ALA A 18 -4.56 52.82 -5.98
C ALA A 18 -5.36 51.51 -5.84
N LEU A 19 -5.74 50.91 -6.97
CA LEU A 19 -6.33 49.57 -7.03
C LEU A 19 -5.22 48.57 -6.74
N VAL A 20 -5.16 48.02 -5.50
CA VAL A 20 -4.33 46.89 -5.18
C VAL A 20 -5.03 45.64 -5.71
N ALA A 21 -4.67 45.20 -6.90
CA ALA A 21 -5.08 43.88 -7.40
C ALA A 21 -4.34 42.80 -6.62
N THR A 22 -5.00 42.19 -5.64
CA THR A 22 -4.54 40.95 -5.05
C THR A 22 -4.64 39.85 -6.11
N LEU A 23 -3.50 39.44 -6.64
CA LEU A 23 -3.40 38.21 -7.41
C LEU A 23 -3.76 37.05 -6.47
N VAL A 24 -4.97 36.57 -6.60
CA VAL A 24 -5.35 35.24 -6.04
C VAL A 24 -4.64 34.19 -6.92
N VAL A 25 -3.47 33.76 -6.49
CA VAL A 25 -2.83 32.61 -7.08
C VAL A 25 -3.70 31.39 -6.70
N THR A 26 -4.61 31.00 -7.58
CA THR A 26 -5.27 29.70 -7.47
C THR A 26 -4.16 28.65 -7.59
N PRO A 27 -4.03 27.72 -6.62
CA PRO A 27 -3.15 26.58 -6.80
C PRO A 27 -3.57 25.88 -8.10
N GLY A 28 -2.65 25.75 -9.04
CA GLY A 28 -2.87 24.92 -10.22
C GLY A 28 -3.26 23.50 -9.76
N PRO A 29 -4.02 22.74 -10.56
CA PRO A 29 -4.32 21.37 -10.23
C PRO A 29 -3.02 20.65 -9.84
N ALA A 30 -3.00 20.03 -8.67
CA ALA A 30 -1.88 19.23 -8.24
C ALA A 30 -1.56 18.24 -9.39
N ALA A 31 -0.32 18.23 -9.85
CA ALA A 31 0.10 17.30 -10.89
C ALA A 31 -0.31 15.90 -10.43
N ALA A 32 -1.01 15.15 -11.28
CA ALA A 32 -1.40 13.78 -10.97
C ALA A 32 -0.15 13.03 -10.52
N SER A 33 -0.24 12.35 -9.37
CA SER A 33 0.86 11.50 -8.90
C SER A 33 1.16 10.47 -10.00
N PRO A 34 2.44 10.13 -10.25
CA PRO A 34 2.77 9.06 -11.17
C PRO A 34 1.94 7.81 -10.84
N ALA A 35 1.51 7.07 -11.85
CA ALA A 35 0.74 5.86 -11.65
C ALA A 35 1.46 4.95 -10.64
N GLY A 36 0.75 4.53 -9.59
CA GLY A 36 1.32 3.68 -8.53
C GLY A 36 2.01 4.40 -7.38
N GLN A 37 1.99 5.73 -7.28
CA GLN A 37 2.42 6.46 -6.07
C GLN A 37 1.23 6.80 -5.17
N PHE A 38 1.37 6.47 -3.89
CA PHE A 38 0.36 6.69 -2.84
C PHE A 38 0.99 7.44 -1.67
N THR A 39 0.16 7.98 -0.79
CA THR A 39 0.60 8.57 0.48
C THR A 39 0.15 7.67 1.64
N ASN A 40 1.09 7.20 2.44
CA ASN A 40 0.86 6.39 3.61
C ASN A 40 0.96 7.20 4.93
N PRO A 41 0.22 6.83 5.97
CA PRO A 41 -0.82 5.79 5.98
C PRO A 41 -2.00 6.19 5.10
N LEU A 42 -2.63 5.21 4.45
CA LEU A 42 -3.81 5.45 3.61
C LEU A 42 -5.03 5.77 4.49
N VAL A 43 -5.26 4.98 5.53
CA VAL A 43 -6.33 5.20 6.52
C VAL A 43 -5.81 4.90 7.92
N ASN A 44 -5.95 5.86 8.83
CA ASN A 44 -5.61 5.66 10.23
C ASN A 44 -6.67 4.84 10.97
N GLN A 45 -6.25 4.12 12.02
CA GLN A 45 -7.13 3.35 12.91
C GLN A 45 -8.05 2.38 12.16
N ARG A 46 -7.50 1.71 11.14
CA ARG A 46 -8.17 0.65 10.38
C ARG A 46 -7.20 -0.51 10.23
N ALA A 47 -7.52 -1.61 10.91
CA ALA A 47 -6.77 -2.86 10.88
C ALA A 47 -7.37 -3.84 9.87
N ASP A 48 -6.64 -4.90 9.52
CA ASP A 48 -7.15 -6.04 8.77
C ASP A 48 -7.86 -5.61 7.48
N SER A 49 -7.20 -4.73 6.73
CA SER A 49 -7.82 -3.99 5.63
C SER A 49 -7.86 -4.79 4.33
N GLN A 50 -9.01 -4.74 3.67
CA GLN A 50 -9.15 -5.25 2.31
C GLN A 50 -9.58 -4.13 1.36
N ILE A 51 -8.95 -4.10 0.19
CA ILE A 51 -9.32 -3.20 -0.92
C ILE A 51 -9.59 -4.04 -2.16
N VAL A 52 -10.78 -3.89 -2.72
CA VAL A 52 -11.17 -4.55 -3.97
C VAL A 52 -11.40 -3.50 -5.04
N LYS A 53 -10.73 -3.64 -6.19
CA LYS A 53 -11.06 -2.91 -7.42
C LYS A 53 -12.15 -3.66 -8.16
N HIS A 54 -13.29 -3.02 -8.37
CA HIS A 54 -14.44 -3.65 -9.04
C HIS A 54 -14.57 -3.17 -10.50
N THR A 55 -15.29 -3.94 -11.30
CA THR A 55 -15.51 -3.67 -12.74
C THR A 55 -16.32 -2.41 -13.03
N ASP A 56 -16.98 -1.81 -12.02
CA ASP A 56 -17.65 -0.50 -12.12
C ASP A 56 -16.66 0.68 -12.05
N GLY A 57 -15.36 0.43 -11.97
CA GLY A 57 -14.30 1.44 -11.91
C GLY A 57 -14.00 1.99 -10.52
N TYR A 58 -14.65 1.47 -9.48
CA TYR A 58 -14.41 1.90 -8.10
C TYR A 58 -13.53 0.91 -7.33
N TYR A 59 -12.82 1.47 -6.36
CA TYR A 59 -12.23 0.73 -5.24
C TYR A 59 -13.19 0.72 -4.07
N TYR A 60 -13.36 -0.45 -3.46
CA TYR A 60 -14.12 -0.64 -2.23
C TYR A 60 -13.16 -1.04 -1.12
N PHE A 61 -13.26 -0.37 0.01
CA PHE A 61 -12.42 -0.57 1.19
C PHE A 61 -13.27 -0.99 2.36
N THR A 62 -12.82 -2.00 3.09
CA THR A 62 -13.33 -2.39 4.40
C THR A 62 -12.17 -2.71 5.33
N ALA A 63 -12.41 -2.63 6.64
CA ALA A 63 -11.40 -2.91 7.66
C ALA A 63 -12.04 -3.09 9.04
N THR A 64 -11.32 -3.67 9.97
CA THR A 64 -11.66 -3.69 11.38
C THR A 64 -11.59 -2.27 11.96
N VAL A 65 -12.67 -1.82 12.57
CA VAL A 65 -12.72 -0.56 13.32
C VAL A 65 -12.30 -0.77 14.78
N PRO A 66 -11.68 0.20 15.46
CA PRO A 66 -11.14 0.01 16.82
C PRO A 66 -12.21 -0.36 17.87
N GLU A 67 -13.44 0.04 17.67
CA GLU A 67 -14.56 -0.24 18.58
C GLU A 67 -15.09 -1.67 18.45
N TYR A 68 -14.71 -2.41 17.40
CA TYR A 68 -15.13 -3.79 17.14
C TYR A 68 -16.65 -4.00 17.14
N ASP A 69 -17.41 -3.00 16.66
CA ASP A 69 -18.86 -2.95 16.81
C ASP A 69 -19.66 -2.87 15.50
N ARG A 70 -18.97 -2.75 14.37
CA ARG A 70 -19.62 -2.52 13.07
C ARG A 70 -18.73 -2.92 11.88
N ILE A 71 -19.37 -3.05 10.73
CA ILE A 71 -18.74 -3.19 9.43
C ILE A 71 -18.96 -1.92 8.62
N VAL A 72 -17.88 -1.41 8.06
CA VAL A 72 -17.86 -0.15 7.30
C VAL A 72 -17.34 -0.37 5.89
N LEU A 73 -17.84 0.44 4.95
CA LEU A 73 -17.33 0.51 3.58
C LEU A 73 -16.97 1.95 3.21
N ARG A 74 -15.91 2.11 2.42
CA ARG A 74 -15.60 3.32 1.67
C ARG A 74 -15.55 2.99 0.19
N ARG A 75 -15.78 4.00 -0.67
CA ARG A 75 -15.68 3.87 -2.11
C ARG A 75 -15.00 5.09 -2.72
N ALA A 76 -14.09 4.87 -3.65
CA ALA A 76 -13.45 5.93 -4.44
C ALA A 76 -13.05 5.41 -5.83
N THR A 77 -12.85 6.31 -6.78
CA THR A 77 -12.36 5.96 -8.12
C THR A 77 -10.85 5.77 -8.19
N THR A 78 -10.13 6.17 -7.12
CA THR A 78 -8.68 5.98 -6.98
C THR A 78 -8.36 5.37 -5.61
N LEU A 79 -7.25 4.64 -5.52
CA LEU A 79 -6.76 4.11 -4.24
C LEU A 79 -6.53 5.23 -3.23
N GLN A 80 -5.84 6.30 -3.64
CA GLN A 80 -5.58 7.44 -2.76
C GLN A 80 -6.88 8.13 -2.32
N GLY A 81 -7.91 8.15 -3.15
CA GLY A 81 -9.22 8.72 -2.82
C GLY A 81 -9.91 8.04 -1.64
N LEU A 82 -9.57 6.78 -1.34
CA LEU A 82 -10.10 6.06 -0.18
C LEU A 82 -9.70 6.71 1.16
N SER A 83 -8.58 7.44 1.19
CA SER A 83 -8.10 8.12 2.41
C SER A 83 -9.09 9.15 2.95
N THR A 84 -9.81 9.83 2.06
CA THR A 84 -10.77 10.90 2.39
C THR A 84 -12.22 10.53 2.09
N ALA A 85 -12.47 9.36 1.50
CA ALA A 85 -13.81 8.90 1.17
C ALA A 85 -14.67 8.74 2.44
N ALA A 86 -15.93 9.16 2.35
CA ALA A 86 -16.87 8.99 3.43
C ALA A 86 -17.09 7.50 3.76
N GLU A 87 -17.14 7.19 5.05
CA GLU A 87 -17.35 5.85 5.55
C GLU A 87 -18.85 5.60 5.76
N THR A 88 -19.36 4.49 5.23
CA THR A 88 -20.74 4.05 5.39
C THR A 88 -20.78 2.81 6.27
N VAL A 89 -21.56 2.84 7.34
CA VAL A 89 -21.83 1.66 8.16
C VAL A 89 -22.89 0.82 7.44
N ILE A 90 -22.53 -0.41 7.08
CA ILE A 90 -23.43 -1.34 6.39
C ILE A 90 -24.07 -2.36 7.32
N TRP A 91 -23.46 -2.62 8.48
CA TRP A 91 -23.96 -3.54 9.48
C TRP A 91 -23.40 -3.22 10.87
N ARG A 92 -24.16 -3.52 11.93
CA ARG A 92 -23.75 -3.36 13.33
C ARG A 92 -23.91 -4.66 14.10
N LYS A 93 -23.06 -4.85 15.11
CA LYS A 93 -23.13 -6.01 16.01
C LYS A 93 -24.47 -6.13 16.70
N HIS A 94 -24.86 -7.33 17.03
CA HIS A 94 -26.05 -7.60 17.83
C HIS A 94 -25.88 -7.10 19.26
N SER A 95 -26.99 -6.74 19.89
CA SER A 95 -27.04 -6.36 21.30
C SER A 95 -26.97 -7.55 22.26
N SER A 96 -27.24 -8.76 21.76
CA SER A 96 -27.21 -10.02 22.52
C SER A 96 -26.92 -11.23 21.64
N GLY A 97 -26.38 -12.29 22.21
CA GLY A 97 -26.10 -13.55 21.52
C GLY A 97 -24.87 -13.48 20.60
N VAL A 98 -24.89 -14.29 19.54
CA VAL A 98 -23.81 -14.34 18.55
C VAL A 98 -23.70 -13.05 17.74
N MET A 99 -22.55 -12.79 17.14
CA MET A 99 -22.24 -11.54 16.42
C MET A 99 -22.40 -10.29 17.29
N GLY A 100 -22.23 -10.42 18.61
CA GLY A 100 -22.42 -9.35 19.59
C GLY A 100 -21.13 -8.69 20.07
N ALA A 101 -19.96 -9.19 19.69
CA ALA A 101 -18.66 -8.70 20.11
C ALA A 101 -17.59 -8.98 19.05
N HIS A 102 -16.46 -8.26 19.13
CA HIS A 102 -15.25 -8.53 18.35
C HIS A 102 -15.55 -8.70 16.85
N ILE A 103 -16.16 -7.68 16.24
CA ILE A 103 -16.41 -7.67 14.79
C ILE A 103 -15.07 -7.37 14.10
N TRP A 104 -14.45 -8.41 13.54
CA TRP A 104 -13.09 -8.37 13.03
C TRP A 104 -12.97 -8.78 11.57
N ALA A 105 -11.92 -8.29 10.92
CA ALA A 105 -11.42 -8.69 9.61
C ALA A 105 -12.51 -8.85 8.55
N PRO A 106 -13.33 -7.82 8.28
CA PRO A 106 -14.31 -7.91 7.21
C PRO A 106 -13.62 -7.92 5.84
N GLU A 107 -14.02 -8.83 4.96
CA GLU A 107 -13.62 -8.87 3.55
C GLU A 107 -14.84 -8.81 2.63
N ILE A 108 -14.82 -7.91 1.64
CA ILE A 108 -15.90 -7.76 0.66
C ILE A 108 -15.56 -8.43 -0.67
N HIS A 109 -16.49 -9.24 -1.17
CA HIS A 109 -16.35 -9.97 -2.43
C HIS A 109 -17.61 -9.83 -3.29
N PHE A 110 -17.41 -9.71 -4.62
CA PHE A 110 -18.52 -9.75 -5.58
C PHE A 110 -18.56 -11.11 -6.25
N ILE A 111 -19.62 -11.87 -6.02
CA ILE A 111 -19.75 -13.27 -6.45
C ILE A 111 -21.12 -13.45 -7.09
N ASP A 112 -21.16 -13.94 -8.33
CA ASP A 112 -22.40 -14.28 -9.04
C ASP A 112 -23.47 -13.16 -9.01
N GLY A 113 -23.02 -11.91 -9.20
CA GLY A 113 -23.89 -10.74 -9.27
C GLY A 113 -24.34 -10.17 -7.93
N LYS A 114 -23.79 -10.64 -6.81
CA LYS A 114 -24.08 -10.16 -5.46
C LYS A 114 -22.81 -9.83 -4.69
N TRP A 115 -22.97 -8.97 -3.68
CA TRP A 115 -21.92 -8.66 -2.73
C TRP A 115 -21.98 -9.59 -1.51
N TYR A 116 -20.83 -10.00 -1.02
CA TYR A 116 -20.69 -10.77 0.21
C TYR A 116 -19.65 -10.13 1.10
N VAL A 117 -19.92 -10.07 2.41
CA VAL A 117 -18.92 -9.69 3.41
C VAL A 117 -18.72 -10.86 4.34
N TYR A 118 -17.49 -11.37 4.36
CA TYR A 118 -17.03 -12.32 5.36
C TYR A 118 -16.45 -11.56 6.55
N PHE A 119 -16.70 -12.01 7.76
CA PHE A 119 -16.16 -11.38 8.96
C PHE A 119 -16.13 -12.37 10.13
N ALA A 120 -15.31 -12.08 11.14
CA ALA A 120 -15.28 -12.79 12.39
C ALA A 120 -16.06 -12.03 13.46
N ALA A 121 -16.75 -12.77 14.33
CA ALA A 121 -17.45 -12.19 15.46
C ALA A 121 -17.55 -13.16 16.65
N GLY A 122 -17.52 -12.60 17.87
CA GLY A 122 -17.80 -13.28 19.12
C GLY A 122 -19.25 -13.11 19.57
N ALA A 123 -19.59 -13.75 20.70
CA ALA A 123 -20.88 -13.59 21.35
C ALA A 123 -20.81 -12.59 22.51
N THR A 124 -21.95 -12.00 22.89
CA THR A 124 -21.99 -11.04 24.00
C THR A 124 -21.67 -11.63 25.36
N ASP A 125 -21.98 -12.91 25.56
CA ASP A 125 -21.70 -13.66 26.78
C ASP A 125 -20.32 -14.36 26.79
N ASN A 126 -19.73 -14.52 25.60
CA ASN A 126 -18.37 -15.02 25.42
C ASN A 126 -17.72 -14.35 24.21
N VAL A 127 -17.04 -13.23 24.43
CA VAL A 127 -16.42 -12.43 23.35
C VAL A 127 -15.36 -13.21 22.57
N TRP A 128 -14.78 -14.26 23.14
CA TRP A 128 -13.81 -15.14 22.51
C TRP A 128 -14.42 -16.36 21.79
N ALA A 129 -15.74 -16.54 21.83
CA ALA A 129 -16.43 -17.50 21.00
C ALA A 129 -16.49 -17.03 19.53
N ILE A 130 -15.30 -16.71 18.99
CA ILE A 130 -15.13 -16.19 17.65
C ILE A 130 -15.48 -17.23 16.60
N ARG A 131 -16.34 -16.85 15.64
CA ARG A 131 -16.73 -17.65 14.48
C ARG A 131 -16.81 -16.77 13.24
N MET A 132 -16.78 -17.41 12.09
CA MET A 132 -16.91 -16.74 10.79
C MET A 132 -18.37 -16.62 10.39
N TYR A 133 -18.75 -15.44 9.92
CA TYR A 133 -20.11 -15.10 9.47
C TYR A 133 -20.10 -14.47 8.10
N VAL A 134 -21.25 -14.45 7.42
CA VAL A 134 -21.41 -13.91 6.07
C VAL A 134 -22.63 -13.01 6.00
N LEU A 135 -22.45 -11.84 5.39
CA LEU A 135 -23.55 -10.99 4.92
C LEU A 135 -23.66 -11.13 3.39
N GLU A 136 -24.89 -11.14 2.87
CA GLU A 136 -25.21 -11.05 1.45
C GLU A 136 -25.83 -9.69 1.16
N GLY A 137 -25.26 -8.93 0.25
CA GLY A 137 -25.75 -7.63 -0.20
C GLY A 137 -26.36 -7.71 -1.59
N THR A 138 -27.57 -7.20 -1.74
CA THR A 138 -28.28 -7.08 -3.02
C THR A 138 -28.32 -5.63 -3.47
N GLY A 139 -27.90 -5.37 -4.71
CA GLY A 139 -27.78 -4.04 -5.30
C GLY A 139 -26.43 -3.84 -5.96
N ALA A 140 -26.33 -2.95 -6.95
CA ALA A 140 -25.09 -2.69 -7.68
C ALA A 140 -24.02 -2.00 -6.80
N ASN A 141 -24.46 -1.10 -5.92
CA ASN A 141 -23.55 -0.37 -5.02
C ASN A 141 -23.62 -0.95 -3.60
N PRO A 142 -22.55 -1.55 -3.07
CA PRO A 142 -22.57 -2.18 -1.75
C PRO A 142 -22.76 -1.19 -0.59
N LEU A 143 -22.50 0.11 -0.77
CA LEU A 143 -22.73 1.12 0.26
C LEU A 143 -24.23 1.38 0.50
N THR A 144 -25.07 1.07 -0.49
CA THR A 144 -26.54 1.26 -0.43
C THR A 144 -27.30 -0.05 -0.63
N ALA A 145 -26.59 -1.18 -0.68
CA ALA A 145 -27.19 -2.51 -0.81
C ALA A 145 -28.06 -2.85 0.41
N THR A 146 -29.04 -3.70 0.19
CA THR A 146 -29.75 -4.36 1.30
C THR A 146 -28.93 -5.56 1.76
N TRP A 147 -28.46 -5.53 2.99
CA TRP A 147 -27.64 -6.59 3.58
C TRP A 147 -28.48 -7.58 4.38
N THR A 148 -28.25 -8.86 4.16
CA THR A 148 -28.93 -9.98 4.82
C THR A 148 -27.89 -10.91 5.43
N GLU A 149 -28.06 -11.28 6.69
CA GLU A 149 -27.21 -12.25 7.36
C GLU A 149 -27.45 -13.65 6.80
N LYS A 150 -26.39 -14.32 6.34
CA LYS A 150 -26.43 -15.73 5.90
C LYS A 150 -26.10 -16.69 7.05
N GLY A 151 -25.72 -16.12 8.19
CA GLY A 151 -25.33 -16.86 9.37
C GLY A 151 -23.86 -17.29 9.37
N ARG A 152 -23.60 -18.28 10.20
CA ARG A 152 -22.27 -18.80 10.45
C ARG A 152 -21.80 -19.74 9.33
N ILE A 153 -20.51 -19.67 8.95
CA ILE A 153 -19.86 -20.71 8.17
C ILE A 153 -19.55 -21.88 9.12
N THR A 154 -20.17 -23.02 8.87
CA THR A 154 -19.93 -24.24 9.66
C THR A 154 -18.65 -24.91 9.20
N THR A 155 -17.72 -25.16 10.13
CA THR A 155 -16.46 -25.87 9.91
C THR A 155 -16.48 -27.23 10.61
N ALA A 156 -15.37 -27.99 10.52
CA ALA A 156 -15.29 -29.33 11.14
C ALA A 156 -15.36 -29.29 12.68
N TRP A 157 -14.95 -28.18 13.29
CA TRP A 157 -14.92 -28.02 14.76
C TRP A 157 -15.64 -26.76 15.17
N ASP A 158 -16.30 -26.81 16.32
CA ASP A 158 -16.89 -25.63 16.95
C ASP A 158 -15.87 -24.90 17.84
N THR A 159 -14.83 -24.39 17.23
CA THR A 159 -13.70 -23.74 17.88
C THR A 159 -13.52 -22.31 17.36
N PHE A 160 -12.58 -21.58 17.95
CA PHE A 160 -12.14 -20.26 17.50
C PHE A 160 -11.78 -20.31 16.01
N ALA A 161 -12.48 -19.53 15.16
CA ALA A 161 -12.30 -19.48 13.71
C ALA A 161 -12.54 -18.08 13.19
N LEU A 162 -11.63 -17.57 12.34
CA LEU A 162 -11.64 -16.18 11.88
C LEU A 162 -11.00 -16.04 10.49
N ASP A 163 -11.04 -14.82 9.96
CA ASP A 163 -10.30 -14.35 8.78
C ASP A 163 -10.62 -15.17 7.52
N ALA A 164 -11.91 -15.30 7.25
CA ALA A 164 -12.37 -15.99 6.06
C ALA A 164 -12.16 -15.15 4.80
N SER A 165 -11.40 -15.70 3.85
CA SER A 165 -11.22 -15.15 2.51
C SER A 165 -11.58 -16.20 1.45
N THR A 166 -11.88 -15.78 0.21
CA THR A 166 -12.26 -16.70 -0.87
C THR A 166 -11.56 -16.35 -2.18
N PHE A 167 -11.22 -17.40 -2.94
CA PHE A 167 -10.65 -17.26 -4.27
C PHE A 167 -11.14 -18.37 -5.21
N VAL A 168 -10.91 -18.20 -6.51
CA VAL A 168 -11.23 -19.20 -7.54
C VAL A 168 -9.93 -19.69 -8.17
N ALA A 169 -9.78 -21.01 -8.27
CA ALA A 169 -8.70 -21.63 -9.02
C ALA A 169 -9.24 -22.82 -9.79
N GLY A 170 -8.87 -22.95 -11.08
CA GLY A 170 -9.35 -24.03 -11.94
C GLY A 170 -10.90 -24.10 -12.04
N GLY A 171 -11.60 -22.97 -11.94
CA GLY A 171 -13.07 -22.92 -11.95
C GLY A 171 -13.74 -23.35 -10.66
N VAL A 172 -12.98 -23.69 -9.62
CA VAL A 172 -13.48 -24.06 -8.30
C VAL A 172 -13.28 -22.92 -7.31
N ARG A 173 -14.33 -22.58 -6.55
CA ARG A 173 -14.23 -21.63 -5.45
C ARG A 173 -13.78 -22.32 -4.19
N TYR A 174 -12.82 -21.70 -3.51
CA TYR A 174 -12.28 -22.14 -2.23
C TYR A 174 -12.49 -21.06 -1.17
N LEU A 175 -12.75 -21.51 0.06
CA LEU A 175 -12.60 -20.71 1.27
C LEU A 175 -11.25 -21.03 1.91
N ILE A 176 -10.56 -20.01 2.38
CA ILE A 176 -9.39 -20.09 3.25
C ILE A 176 -9.69 -19.33 4.53
N TRP A 177 -9.23 -19.84 5.67
CA TRP A 177 -9.48 -19.21 6.98
C TRP A 177 -8.46 -19.68 8.02
N ALA A 178 -8.49 -19.01 9.17
CA ALA A 178 -7.71 -19.42 10.34
C ALA A 178 -8.61 -20.10 11.38
N GLN A 179 -8.13 -21.19 12.01
CA GLN A 179 -8.90 -21.91 13.01
C GLN A 179 -8.02 -22.62 14.04
N SER A 180 -8.47 -22.67 15.28
CA SER A 180 -7.96 -23.54 16.32
C SER A 180 -8.48 -24.96 16.12
N GLU A 181 -7.59 -25.97 16.18
CA GLU A 181 -7.94 -27.38 16.02
C GLU A 181 -7.76 -28.11 17.35
N PRO A 182 -8.75 -28.92 17.82
CA PRO A 182 -8.61 -29.72 19.02
C PRO A 182 -7.42 -30.70 18.93
N GLY A 183 -6.62 -30.74 19.98
CA GLY A 183 -5.43 -31.62 20.03
C GLY A 183 -4.16 -31.00 19.42
N ILE A 184 -4.20 -29.80 18.87
CA ILE A 184 -3.03 -29.05 18.38
C ILE A 184 -2.78 -27.86 19.28
N ALA A 185 -1.57 -27.77 19.83
CA ALA A 185 -1.17 -26.72 20.77
C ALA A 185 -0.79 -25.42 20.02
N THR A 186 -1.73 -24.85 19.24
CA THR A 186 -1.60 -23.58 18.51
C THR A 186 -2.83 -22.73 18.74
N ASN A 187 -2.70 -21.41 18.60
CA ASN A 187 -3.83 -20.50 18.65
C ASN A 187 -4.71 -20.64 17.39
N SER A 188 -4.06 -20.65 16.22
CA SER A 188 -4.76 -20.85 14.94
C SER A 188 -3.83 -21.43 13.88
N ASN A 189 -4.44 -22.14 12.93
CA ASN A 189 -3.82 -22.76 11.77
C ASN A 189 -4.59 -22.37 10.52
N VAL A 190 -3.96 -22.34 9.34
CA VAL A 190 -4.64 -22.01 8.08
C VAL A 190 -5.25 -23.25 7.44
N TYR A 191 -6.51 -23.12 7.05
CA TYR A 191 -7.33 -24.16 6.39
C TYR A 191 -7.78 -23.72 5.01
N ILE A 192 -8.10 -24.71 4.16
CA ILE A 192 -8.73 -24.57 2.87
C ILE A 192 -9.84 -25.59 2.70
N ALA A 193 -10.96 -25.20 2.08
CA ALA A 193 -12.03 -26.09 1.66
C ALA A 193 -12.69 -25.59 0.37
N ARG A 194 -13.35 -26.48 -0.37
CA ARG A 194 -14.24 -26.09 -1.49
C ARG A 194 -15.51 -25.44 -0.94
N MET A 195 -16.10 -24.57 -1.76
CA MET A 195 -17.40 -23.97 -1.47
C MET A 195 -18.46 -24.46 -2.48
N SER A 196 -19.68 -24.73 -1.99
CA SER A 196 -20.85 -25.01 -2.83
C SER A 196 -21.65 -23.73 -3.15
N ASN A 197 -21.58 -22.75 -2.27
CA ASN A 197 -22.13 -21.41 -2.40
C ASN A 197 -21.30 -20.46 -1.53
N PRO A 198 -21.51 -19.14 -1.57
CA PRO A 198 -20.63 -18.18 -0.85
C PRO A 198 -20.62 -18.29 0.69
N TRP A 199 -21.43 -19.10 1.31
CA TRP A 199 -21.46 -19.27 2.78
C TRP A 199 -21.42 -20.74 3.25
N THR A 200 -21.19 -21.70 2.33
CA THR A 200 -21.16 -23.13 2.66
C THR A 200 -19.93 -23.81 2.08
N ILE A 201 -19.10 -24.37 2.93
CA ILE A 201 -18.00 -25.24 2.53
C ILE A 201 -18.47 -26.67 2.28
N THR A 202 -17.77 -27.41 1.44
CA THR A 202 -18.06 -28.81 1.11
C THR A 202 -16.82 -29.68 1.27
N GLY A 203 -17.05 -30.95 1.61
CA GLY A 203 -15.98 -31.90 1.87
C GLY A 203 -15.24 -31.62 3.18
N THR A 204 -14.15 -32.32 3.39
CA THR A 204 -13.31 -32.19 4.58
C THR A 204 -12.34 -31.01 4.38
N PRO A 205 -12.30 -30.03 5.31
CA PRO A 205 -11.28 -28.99 5.30
C PRO A 205 -9.87 -29.60 5.44
N VAL A 206 -8.92 -28.95 4.78
CA VAL A 206 -7.50 -29.35 4.84
C VAL A 206 -6.70 -28.26 5.53
N ARG A 207 -5.95 -28.64 6.57
CA ARG A 207 -4.97 -27.75 7.20
C ARG A 207 -3.74 -27.64 6.30
N ILE A 208 -3.42 -26.45 5.85
CA ILE A 208 -2.31 -26.16 4.91
C ILE A 208 -1.15 -25.40 5.54
N ALA A 209 -1.35 -24.78 6.72
CA ALA A 209 -0.27 -24.22 7.53
C ALA A 209 -0.54 -24.41 9.02
N THR A 210 0.54 -24.64 9.76
CA THR A 210 0.59 -24.67 11.22
C THR A 210 1.78 -23.82 11.66
N PRO A 211 1.70 -23.02 12.71
CA PRO A 211 2.82 -22.22 13.22
C PRO A 211 3.86 -23.13 13.85
N THR A 212 4.81 -23.60 13.05
CA THR A 212 5.89 -24.50 13.45
C THR A 212 7.25 -23.84 13.55
N LEU A 213 7.46 -22.75 12.80
CA LEU A 213 8.71 -22.00 12.75
C LEU A 213 8.79 -21.00 13.92
N ASP A 214 9.98 -20.71 14.41
CA ASP A 214 10.15 -19.85 15.60
C ASP A 214 9.61 -18.43 15.40
N TRP A 215 9.71 -17.92 14.17
CA TRP A 215 9.16 -16.61 13.86
C TRP A 215 7.62 -16.60 13.78
N GLU A 216 6.95 -17.73 13.73
CA GLU A 216 5.48 -17.84 13.73
C GLU A 216 4.90 -17.92 15.16
N LYS A 217 5.74 -18.01 16.19
CA LYS A 217 5.34 -18.30 17.58
C LYS A 217 5.73 -17.21 18.58
N ARG A 218 6.15 -16.06 18.11
CA ARG A 218 6.56 -14.97 19.00
C ARG A 218 5.32 -14.36 19.68
N GLY A 219 5.24 -14.50 20.97
CA GLY A 219 4.06 -14.14 21.78
C GLY A 219 2.94 -15.16 21.68
N TYR A 220 2.44 -15.48 20.49
CA TYR A 220 1.40 -16.48 20.24
C TYR A 220 1.75 -17.36 19.03
N ALA A 221 1.36 -18.63 19.09
CA ALA A 221 1.52 -19.57 17.98
C ALA A 221 0.35 -19.41 17.00
N VAL A 222 0.47 -18.48 16.06
CA VAL A 222 -0.61 -18.03 15.18
C VAL A 222 -0.21 -18.14 13.71
N ASN A 223 -1.10 -18.71 12.89
CA ASN A 223 -1.19 -18.44 11.46
C ASN A 223 -2.62 -18.01 11.15
N GLU A 224 -2.80 -16.75 10.67
CA GLU A 224 -4.11 -16.13 10.47
C GLU A 224 -4.10 -15.17 9.26
N GLY A 225 -5.21 -14.51 8.96
CA GLY A 225 -5.31 -13.52 7.88
C GLY A 225 -4.87 -14.06 6.51
N PRO A 226 -5.30 -15.26 6.07
CA PRO A 226 -4.86 -15.82 4.80
C PRO A 226 -5.51 -15.08 3.63
N THR A 227 -4.71 -14.69 2.63
CA THR A 227 -5.20 -14.14 1.36
C THR A 227 -4.37 -14.64 0.19
N VAL A 228 -4.90 -14.53 -1.04
CA VAL A 228 -4.29 -15.15 -2.23
C VAL A 228 -4.05 -14.11 -3.32
N ILE A 229 -2.88 -14.19 -3.94
CA ILE A 229 -2.60 -13.62 -5.26
C ILE A 229 -2.16 -14.73 -6.22
N GLN A 230 -2.64 -14.67 -7.48
CA GLN A 230 -2.34 -15.67 -8.49
C GLN A 230 -1.57 -15.02 -9.65
N ARG A 231 -0.48 -15.68 -10.07
CA ARG A 231 0.33 -15.22 -11.19
C ARG A 231 1.05 -16.38 -11.86
N ASN A 232 1.09 -16.37 -13.19
CA ASN A 232 1.86 -17.31 -14.02
C ASN A 232 1.62 -18.79 -13.66
N GLY A 233 0.36 -19.18 -13.45
CA GLY A 233 -0.01 -20.57 -13.10
C GLY A 233 0.39 -20.98 -11.67
N ARG A 234 0.74 -20.03 -10.81
CA ARG A 234 1.07 -20.25 -9.39
C ARG A 234 0.09 -19.52 -8.49
N ILE A 235 -0.15 -20.10 -7.33
CA ILE A 235 -0.94 -19.52 -6.24
C ILE A 235 0.02 -19.17 -5.12
N PHE A 236 -0.03 -17.92 -4.69
CA PHE A 236 0.73 -17.38 -3.56
C PHE A 236 -0.28 -17.03 -2.46
N LEU A 237 -0.28 -17.78 -1.37
CA LEU A 237 -1.10 -17.53 -0.21
C LEU A 237 -0.22 -16.92 0.87
N THR A 238 -0.48 -15.65 1.20
CA THR A 238 0.12 -15.02 2.38
C THR A 238 -0.74 -15.29 3.61
N TYR A 239 -0.10 -15.33 4.76
CA TYR A 239 -0.75 -15.42 6.07
C TYR A 239 0.06 -14.60 7.07
N SER A 240 -0.59 -14.17 8.15
CA SER A 240 0.07 -13.47 9.24
C SER A 240 0.44 -14.42 10.36
N ALA A 241 1.49 -14.09 11.09
CA ALA A 241 2.01 -14.92 12.15
C ALA A 241 2.50 -14.12 13.36
N SER A 242 2.55 -14.79 14.52
CA SER A 242 2.93 -14.25 15.83
C SER A 242 1.88 -13.34 16.46
N ALA A 243 2.20 -12.71 17.60
CA ALA A 243 1.33 -11.73 18.25
C ALA A 243 1.15 -10.49 17.38
N THR A 244 0.02 -9.79 17.54
CA THR A 244 -0.32 -8.55 16.80
C THR A 244 0.43 -7.31 17.31
N ASP A 245 1.64 -7.52 17.82
CA ASP A 245 2.60 -6.50 18.23
C ASP A 245 3.69 -6.27 17.15
N ALA A 246 4.87 -5.81 17.52
CA ALA A 246 5.98 -5.61 16.60
C ALA A 246 6.57 -6.92 16.01
N ASN A 247 6.15 -8.09 16.51
CA ASN A 247 6.52 -9.40 15.95
C ASN A 247 5.60 -9.86 14.82
N TYR A 248 4.45 -9.24 14.65
CA TYR A 248 3.51 -9.57 13.58
C TYR A 248 4.16 -9.43 12.22
N CYS A 249 3.98 -10.41 11.35
CA CYS A 249 4.70 -10.50 10.08
C CYS A 249 3.94 -11.40 9.09
N LEU A 250 4.33 -11.36 7.81
CA LEU A 250 3.74 -12.21 6.78
C LEU A 250 4.60 -13.45 6.51
N GLY A 251 3.94 -14.60 6.44
CA GLY A 251 4.44 -15.83 5.85
C GLY A 251 3.89 -16.05 4.44
N LEU A 252 4.45 -17.03 3.72
CA LEU A 252 4.06 -17.35 2.35
C LEU A 252 3.96 -18.86 2.15
N LEU A 253 2.84 -19.31 1.59
CA LEU A 253 2.65 -20.62 0.99
C LEU A 253 2.58 -20.47 -0.53
N THR A 254 3.19 -21.40 -1.24
CA THR A 254 3.14 -21.44 -2.71
C THR A 254 2.65 -22.80 -3.18
N ALA A 255 1.73 -22.79 -4.17
CA ALA A 255 1.27 -23.98 -4.86
C ALA A 255 1.19 -23.74 -6.36
N SER A 256 1.24 -24.82 -7.18
CA SER A 256 0.83 -24.73 -8.58
C SER A 256 -0.68 -24.56 -8.66
N ALA A 257 -1.17 -23.71 -9.56
CA ALA A 257 -2.61 -23.58 -9.80
C ALA A 257 -3.27 -24.85 -10.36
N SER A 258 -2.48 -25.78 -10.92
CA SER A 258 -2.93 -27.08 -11.42
C SER A 258 -2.83 -28.20 -10.37
N ALA A 259 -2.27 -27.94 -9.18
CA ALA A 259 -2.14 -28.92 -8.12
C ALA A 259 -3.50 -29.20 -7.43
N ASN A 260 -3.58 -30.32 -6.73
CA ASN A 260 -4.70 -30.55 -5.81
C ASN A 260 -4.53 -29.66 -4.57
N LEU A 261 -5.20 -28.51 -4.54
CA LEU A 261 -5.11 -27.55 -3.44
C LEU A 261 -5.64 -28.08 -2.12
N LEU A 262 -6.44 -29.17 -2.13
CA LEU A 262 -6.90 -29.90 -0.94
C LEU A 262 -5.92 -30.99 -0.53
N SER A 263 -4.64 -30.85 -0.85
CA SER A 263 -3.55 -31.67 -0.31
C SER A 263 -2.53 -30.75 0.37
N ALA A 264 -2.26 -30.96 1.64
CA ALA A 264 -1.27 -30.17 2.37
C ALA A 264 0.12 -30.22 1.70
N SER A 265 0.48 -31.34 1.06
CA SER A 265 1.76 -31.50 0.36
C SER A 265 1.88 -30.69 -0.94
N SER A 266 0.78 -30.13 -1.44
CA SER A 266 0.81 -29.21 -2.60
C SER A 266 1.31 -27.81 -2.24
N TRP A 267 1.37 -27.49 -0.94
CA TRP A 267 1.74 -26.17 -0.44
C TRP A 267 3.16 -26.17 0.12
N VAL A 268 3.99 -25.30 -0.42
CA VAL A 268 5.38 -25.10 0.04
C VAL A 268 5.42 -23.84 0.90
N LYS A 269 5.79 -23.99 2.17
CA LYS A 269 5.94 -22.89 3.12
C LYS A 269 7.32 -22.24 2.98
N SER A 270 7.37 -20.91 2.95
CA SER A 270 8.63 -20.17 3.07
C SER A 270 9.27 -20.41 4.45
N PRO A 271 10.58 -20.72 4.52
CA PRO A 271 11.26 -20.96 5.80
C PRO A 271 11.47 -19.64 6.60
N GLN A 272 11.37 -18.50 5.96
CA GLN A 272 11.52 -17.18 6.57
C GLN A 272 10.25 -16.35 6.32
N PRO A 273 9.95 -15.37 7.19
CA PRO A 273 8.89 -14.42 6.92
C PRO A 273 9.24 -13.59 5.66
N VAL A 274 8.22 -13.23 4.89
CA VAL A 274 8.41 -12.48 3.64
C VAL A 274 8.22 -10.97 3.81
N PHE A 275 7.67 -10.53 4.95
CA PHE A 275 7.45 -9.12 5.26
C PHE A 275 7.39 -8.92 6.77
N THR A 276 8.25 -8.06 7.32
CA THR A 276 8.46 -7.90 8.77
C THR A 276 8.59 -6.44 9.16
N SER A 277 8.54 -6.16 10.45
CA SER A 277 8.85 -4.83 11.02
C SER A 277 10.18 -4.29 10.50
N ASN A 278 10.22 -2.99 10.25
CA ASN A 278 11.41 -2.29 9.83
C ASN A 278 11.63 -1.02 10.67
N ALA A 279 12.59 -1.07 11.58
CA ALA A 279 12.91 0.04 12.47
C ALA A 279 13.50 1.25 11.73
N SER A 280 14.21 1.04 10.60
CA SER A 280 14.79 2.15 9.82
C SER A 280 13.69 3.00 9.18
N THR A 281 12.56 2.40 8.77
CA THR A 281 11.42 3.13 8.21
C THR A 281 10.38 3.51 9.27
N GLY A 282 10.53 3.05 10.53
CA GLY A 282 9.60 3.30 11.63
C GLY A 282 8.27 2.56 11.48
N GLN A 283 8.29 1.35 10.90
CA GLN A 283 7.07 0.56 10.64
C GLN A 283 7.14 -0.75 11.41
N TYR A 284 6.12 -1.08 12.20
CA TYR A 284 6.10 -2.21 13.11
C TYR A 284 4.83 -3.04 12.99
N GLY A 285 5.00 -4.36 13.08
CA GLY A 285 3.91 -5.33 13.02
C GLY A 285 3.14 -5.31 11.70
N PRO A 286 3.81 -5.29 10.51
CA PRO A 286 3.10 -5.30 9.24
C PRO A 286 2.46 -6.68 9.03
N GLY A 287 1.15 -6.70 8.78
CA GLY A 287 0.45 -7.96 8.58
C GLY A 287 -0.99 -7.80 8.13
N HIS A 288 -1.73 -8.90 8.17
CA HIS A 288 -3.12 -9.06 7.75
C HIS A 288 -3.37 -8.34 6.42
N ASN A 289 -2.65 -8.81 5.40
CA ASN A 289 -2.65 -8.15 4.10
C ASN A 289 -3.80 -8.60 3.21
N SER A 290 -4.08 -7.77 2.22
CA SER A 290 -4.85 -8.11 1.03
C SER A 290 -4.10 -7.63 -0.22
N PHE A 291 -4.63 -7.93 -1.39
CA PHE A 291 -4.07 -7.49 -2.67
C PHE A 291 -5.12 -6.76 -3.49
N THR A 292 -4.68 -5.74 -4.20
CA THR A 292 -5.49 -5.04 -5.21
C THR A 292 -4.60 -4.65 -6.39
N THR A 293 -5.12 -3.90 -7.36
CA THR A 293 -4.35 -3.42 -8.51
C THR A 293 -4.35 -1.90 -8.58
N SER A 294 -3.35 -1.32 -9.24
CA SER A 294 -3.31 0.11 -9.56
C SER A 294 -4.48 0.53 -10.45
N GLU A 295 -4.67 1.85 -10.60
CA GLU A 295 -5.76 2.42 -11.41
C GLU A 295 -5.72 1.96 -12.86
N ASP A 296 -4.54 1.84 -13.45
CA ASP A 296 -4.31 1.34 -14.81
C ASP A 296 -4.33 -0.20 -14.91
N GLY A 297 -4.40 -0.90 -13.77
CA GLY A 297 -4.38 -2.37 -13.70
C GLY A 297 -3.03 -3.01 -14.01
N GLN A 298 -1.94 -2.22 -14.13
CA GLN A 298 -0.63 -2.74 -14.52
C GLN A 298 0.24 -3.17 -13.33
N SER A 299 -0.08 -2.71 -12.13
CA SER A 299 0.67 -3.03 -10.91
C SER A 299 -0.18 -3.73 -9.89
N ASP A 300 0.38 -4.78 -9.27
CA ASP A 300 -0.18 -5.38 -8.08
C ASP A 300 0.17 -4.52 -6.86
N ILE A 301 -0.78 -4.32 -5.97
CA ILE A 301 -0.65 -3.49 -4.78
C ILE A 301 -0.85 -4.36 -3.53
N LEU A 302 0.14 -4.33 -2.65
CA LEU A 302 0.05 -4.89 -1.32
C LEU A 302 -0.67 -3.89 -0.40
N VAL A 303 -1.76 -4.32 0.19
CA VAL A 303 -2.50 -3.62 1.25
C VAL A 303 -2.22 -4.34 2.56
N TYR A 304 -1.88 -3.62 3.62
CA TYR A 304 -1.55 -4.20 4.92
C TYR A 304 -1.82 -3.20 6.04
N HIS A 305 -1.80 -3.65 7.28
CA HIS A 305 -1.74 -2.72 8.41
C HIS A 305 -0.39 -2.75 9.10
N ASP A 306 -0.06 -1.67 9.81
CA ASP A 306 1.10 -1.54 10.68
C ASP A 306 0.82 -0.60 11.86
N ARG A 307 1.87 -0.34 12.66
CA ARG A 307 1.98 0.76 13.62
C ARG A 307 3.26 1.56 13.38
N SER A 308 3.26 2.85 13.78
CA SER A 308 4.45 3.71 13.72
C SER A 308 5.36 3.60 14.95
N TYR A 309 5.05 2.71 15.89
CA TYR A 309 5.81 2.48 17.11
C TYR A 309 5.88 1.00 17.45
N ARG A 310 6.97 0.63 18.12
CA ARG A 310 7.29 -0.74 18.49
C ARG A 310 6.57 -1.19 19.76
N ASP A 311 6.64 -0.32 20.78
CA ASP A 311 6.26 -0.68 22.15
C ASP A 311 4.80 -0.28 22.38
N ILE A 312 3.95 -1.25 22.70
CA ILE A 312 2.53 -1.10 22.94
C ILE A 312 2.30 -1.25 24.44
N SER A 313 1.50 -0.37 25.02
CA SER A 313 1.11 -0.48 26.42
C SER A 313 -0.16 -1.33 26.53
N GLY A 314 -0.10 -2.41 27.27
CA GLY A 314 -1.23 -3.34 27.46
C GLY A 314 -1.39 -4.38 26.35
N ASP A 315 -2.61 -4.84 26.17
CA ASP A 315 -2.93 -5.83 25.12
C ASP A 315 -2.92 -5.17 23.72
N PRO A 316 -2.11 -5.67 22.78
CA PRO A 316 -2.04 -5.15 21.42
C PRO A 316 -3.39 -5.11 20.68
N LEU A 317 -4.34 -5.96 21.02
CA LEU A 317 -5.69 -5.96 20.44
C LEU A 317 -6.49 -4.71 20.85
N ASN A 318 -6.20 -4.13 22.01
CA ASN A 318 -6.85 -2.93 22.50
C ASN A 318 -6.18 -1.63 22.03
N ASP A 319 -5.03 -1.72 21.36
CA ASP A 319 -4.37 -0.56 20.76
C ASP A 319 -5.04 -0.19 19.43
N PRO A 320 -5.67 1.01 19.34
CA PRO A 320 -6.48 1.38 18.18
C PRO A 320 -5.66 1.79 16.96
N ASN A 321 -4.35 1.93 17.08
CA ASN A 321 -3.52 2.66 16.14
C ASN A 321 -2.91 1.80 15.02
N ARG A 322 -3.51 0.66 14.70
CA ARG A 322 -3.20 -0.05 13.47
C ARG A 322 -3.69 0.78 12.28
N ARG A 323 -2.81 0.98 11.29
CA ARG A 323 -3.05 1.89 10.16
C ARG A 323 -3.03 1.10 8.86
N THR A 324 -4.02 1.31 7.99
CA THR A 324 -4.00 0.77 6.63
C THR A 324 -2.92 1.46 5.79
N ARG A 325 -2.13 0.66 5.10
CA ARG A 325 -1.06 1.09 4.21
C ARG A 325 -1.14 0.37 2.87
N VAL A 326 -0.56 0.98 1.85
CA VAL A 326 -0.47 0.43 0.50
C VAL A 326 0.94 0.64 -0.05
N GLN A 327 1.43 -0.34 -0.79
CA GLN A 327 2.67 -0.21 -1.56
C GLN A 327 2.63 -1.13 -2.78
N LYS A 328 3.39 -0.80 -3.81
CA LYS A 328 3.53 -1.65 -4.99
C LYS A 328 4.16 -2.98 -4.60
N LEU A 329 3.56 -4.08 -5.05
CA LEU A 329 4.13 -5.42 -4.96
C LEU A 329 4.95 -5.67 -6.23
N TYR A 330 6.20 -6.02 -6.04
CA TYR A 330 7.08 -6.37 -7.14
C TYR A 330 7.20 -7.89 -7.33
N TRP A 331 7.82 -8.29 -8.42
CA TRP A 331 8.00 -9.69 -8.74
C TRP A 331 9.47 -9.96 -9.06
N ASN A 332 10.00 -11.04 -8.50
CA ASN A 332 11.33 -11.54 -8.80
C ASN A 332 11.37 -12.15 -10.21
N ALA A 333 12.56 -12.32 -10.78
CA ALA A 333 12.73 -12.91 -12.10
C ALA A 333 12.21 -14.35 -12.19
N ASP A 334 12.18 -15.09 -11.08
CA ASP A 334 11.61 -16.44 -10.98
C ASP A 334 10.07 -16.44 -10.86
N GLY A 335 9.44 -15.28 -10.90
CA GLY A 335 8.00 -15.09 -10.78
C GLY A 335 7.46 -15.23 -9.35
N THR A 336 8.29 -15.21 -8.31
CA THR A 336 7.84 -15.10 -6.91
C THR A 336 7.56 -13.64 -6.53
N PRO A 337 6.62 -13.38 -5.59
CA PRO A 337 6.37 -12.02 -5.13
C PRO A 337 7.55 -11.50 -4.31
N ASN A 338 7.89 -10.22 -4.51
CA ASN A 338 8.88 -9.49 -3.74
C ASN A 338 8.18 -8.38 -2.95
N PHE A 339 8.01 -8.62 -1.67
CA PHE A 339 7.30 -7.71 -0.76
C PHE A 339 8.14 -6.48 -0.40
N GLY A 340 9.48 -6.55 -0.56
CA GLY A 340 10.40 -5.50 -0.13
C GLY A 340 10.39 -5.31 1.39
N ILE A 341 10.40 -4.04 1.80
CA ILE A 341 10.27 -3.63 3.22
C ILE A 341 9.04 -2.73 3.38
N PRO A 342 8.44 -2.65 4.59
CA PRO A 342 7.41 -1.64 4.86
C PRO A 342 7.96 -0.25 4.57
N VAL A 343 7.30 0.48 3.66
CA VAL A 343 7.76 1.80 3.24
C VAL A 343 7.47 2.85 4.30
N PRO A 344 8.29 3.92 4.45
CA PRO A 344 8.05 4.96 5.45
C PRO A 344 6.75 5.73 5.20
N ASP A 345 6.32 6.51 6.20
CA ASP A 345 5.18 7.42 6.07
C ASP A 345 5.43 8.49 4.98
N GLY A 346 4.36 8.95 4.36
CA GLY A 346 4.40 9.88 3.23
C GLY A 346 4.30 9.18 1.88
N VAL A 347 4.86 9.80 0.83
CA VAL A 347 4.77 9.29 -0.54
C VAL A 347 5.49 7.94 -0.67
N THR A 348 4.84 6.97 -1.30
CA THR A 348 5.45 5.65 -1.58
C THR A 348 6.60 5.79 -2.59
N PRO A 349 7.63 4.93 -2.49
CA PRO A 349 8.76 4.99 -3.39
C PRO A 349 8.42 4.50 -4.80
N VAL A 350 9.26 4.89 -5.73
CA VAL A 350 9.31 4.38 -7.11
C VAL A 350 10.70 3.83 -7.40
N ARG A 351 10.80 3.02 -8.45
CA ARG A 351 12.08 2.67 -9.08
C ARG A 351 12.26 3.49 -10.35
N LEU A 352 13.49 3.87 -10.64
CA LEU A 352 13.86 4.60 -11.85
C LEU A 352 14.50 3.61 -12.83
N GLN A 353 13.74 3.16 -13.83
CA GLN A 353 14.25 2.28 -14.87
C GLN A 353 14.95 3.09 -15.95
N SER A 354 16.16 2.69 -16.34
CA SER A 354 16.87 3.30 -17.45
C SER A 354 16.10 3.10 -18.77
N TYR A 355 15.95 4.17 -19.53
CA TYR A 355 15.23 4.17 -20.81
C TYR A 355 15.89 3.28 -21.87
N ASN A 356 17.22 3.31 -21.96
CA ASN A 356 18.01 2.58 -22.96
C ASN A 356 18.70 1.32 -22.43
N SER A 357 18.48 0.97 -21.15
CA SER A 357 18.94 -0.29 -20.56
C SER A 357 17.76 -0.98 -19.88
N ALA A 358 16.91 -1.60 -20.70
CA ALA A 358 15.68 -2.24 -20.24
C ALA A 358 15.96 -3.25 -19.10
N GLY A 359 15.14 -3.20 -18.06
CA GLY A 359 15.30 -4.05 -16.86
C GLY A 359 16.39 -3.60 -15.89
N SER A 360 17.15 -2.53 -16.19
CA SER A 360 18.13 -1.95 -15.29
C SER A 360 17.51 -0.75 -14.55
N PHE A 361 17.71 -0.69 -13.23
CA PHE A 361 17.15 0.32 -12.35
C PHE A 361 18.26 1.09 -11.66
N VAL A 362 18.04 2.37 -11.40
CA VAL A 362 18.88 3.16 -10.50
C VAL A 362 18.85 2.52 -9.12
N ARG A 363 20.01 2.22 -8.60
CA ARG A 363 20.20 1.71 -7.25
C ARG A 363 21.43 2.34 -6.60
N HIS A 364 21.56 2.22 -5.29
CA HIS A 364 22.87 2.41 -4.65
C HIS A 364 23.54 1.06 -4.36
N TYR A 365 24.87 1.05 -4.52
CA TYR A 365 25.72 -0.05 -4.10
C TYR A 365 26.92 0.54 -3.35
N ASN A 366 27.09 0.20 -2.07
CA ASN A 366 28.01 0.90 -1.18
C ASN A 366 27.85 2.44 -1.25
N PHE A 367 26.61 2.91 -1.28
CA PHE A 367 26.20 4.31 -1.42
C PHE A 367 26.57 4.98 -2.75
N ARG A 368 27.29 4.35 -3.67
CA ARG A 368 27.49 4.85 -5.04
C ARG A 368 26.25 4.55 -5.87
N ALA A 369 25.71 5.54 -6.57
CA ALA A 369 24.56 5.35 -7.44
C ALA A 369 24.96 4.76 -8.79
N ARG A 370 24.24 3.74 -9.25
CA ARG A 370 24.46 3.05 -10.52
C ARG A 370 23.14 2.48 -11.07
N ILE A 371 23.12 2.03 -12.31
CA ILE A 371 22.06 1.20 -12.85
C ILE A 371 22.43 -0.28 -12.76
N GLU A 372 21.48 -1.14 -12.42
CA GLU A 372 21.68 -2.57 -12.32
C GLU A 372 20.37 -3.34 -12.56
N ALA A 373 20.44 -4.51 -13.18
CA ALA A 373 19.33 -5.44 -13.30
C ALA A 373 19.23 -6.34 -12.07
N ASN A 374 18.01 -6.86 -11.79
CA ASN A 374 17.75 -7.81 -10.70
C ASN A 374 18.27 -7.33 -9.32
N VAL A 375 18.03 -6.07 -8.99
CA VAL A 375 18.53 -5.44 -7.76
C VAL A 375 18.05 -6.20 -6.51
N THR A 376 18.99 -6.60 -5.69
CA THR A 376 18.77 -7.21 -4.38
C THR A 376 19.67 -6.53 -3.34
N PRO A 377 19.14 -6.07 -2.19
CA PRO A 377 17.71 -6.01 -1.86
C PRO A 377 16.95 -4.98 -2.72
N LEU A 378 15.65 -5.20 -2.91
CA LEU A 378 14.78 -4.33 -3.71
C LEU A 378 14.85 -2.86 -3.27
N ALA A 379 14.89 -2.63 -1.96
CA ALA A 379 14.88 -1.30 -1.35
C ALA A 379 16.07 -0.41 -1.76
N ASP A 380 17.20 -1.00 -2.22
CA ASP A 380 18.33 -0.24 -2.75
C ASP A 380 18.01 0.50 -4.06
N ALA A 381 16.96 0.05 -4.79
CA ALA A 381 16.47 0.67 -6.02
C ALA A 381 15.19 1.48 -5.83
N GLN A 382 14.74 1.68 -4.59
CA GLN A 382 13.51 2.40 -4.29
C GLN A 382 13.82 3.79 -3.73
N PHE A 383 13.29 4.82 -4.39
CA PHE A 383 13.48 6.22 -4.01
C PHE A 383 12.14 6.93 -3.89
N ARG A 384 11.97 7.75 -2.85
CA ARG A 384 10.84 8.65 -2.70
C ARG A 384 11.15 9.97 -3.41
N ILE A 385 10.29 10.37 -4.33
CA ILE A 385 10.38 11.69 -4.94
C ILE A 385 9.68 12.67 -4.01
N VAL A 386 10.46 13.47 -3.29
CA VAL A 386 9.97 14.45 -2.31
C VAL A 386 10.21 15.88 -2.79
N THR A 387 9.61 16.87 -2.12
CA THR A 387 9.92 18.29 -2.37
C THR A 387 11.41 18.53 -2.23
N GLY A 388 12.00 19.24 -3.17
CA GLY A 388 13.43 19.49 -3.21
C GLY A 388 13.95 20.18 -1.94
N LEU A 389 15.06 19.70 -1.42
CA LEU A 389 15.69 20.20 -0.18
C LEU A 389 16.07 21.69 -0.27
N ASN A 390 16.31 22.20 -1.49
CA ASN A 390 16.60 23.60 -1.74
C ASN A 390 15.42 24.41 -2.30
N GLY A 391 14.19 23.84 -2.28
CA GLY A 391 12.99 24.52 -2.76
C GLY A 391 13.00 24.81 -4.28
N GLY A 392 12.36 25.94 -4.69
CA GLY A 392 12.42 26.41 -6.06
C GLY A 392 11.71 25.54 -7.11
N GLY A 393 10.69 24.74 -6.71
CA GLY A 393 9.97 23.84 -7.62
C GLY A 393 10.78 22.60 -8.01
N THR A 394 11.84 22.28 -7.24
CA THR A 394 12.67 21.10 -7.42
C THR A 394 12.12 19.90 -6.67
N VAL A 395 12.67 18.72 -6.95
CA VAL A 395 12.49 17.48 -6.23
C VAL A 395 13.82 16.97 -5.70
N SER A 396 13.77 16.15 -4.64
CA SER A 396 14.90 15.36 -4.15
C SER A 396 14.49 13.89 -4.14
N LEU A 397 15.46 12.99 -4.31
CA LEU A 397 15.28 11.55 -4.39
C LEU A 397 15.82 10.93 -3.09
N GLU A 398 14.92 10.61 -2.17
CA GLU A 398 15.27 10.03 -0.87
C GLU A 398 15.30 8.50 -0.93
N SER A 399 16.34 7.89 -0.38
CA SER A 399 16.45 6.44 -0.30
C SER A 399 15.42 5.86 0.66
N THR A 400 14.73 4.78 0.27
CA THR A 400 13.69 4.14 1.09
C THR A 400 14.28 3.41 2.30
N ASN A 401 15.37 2.68 2.13
CA ASN A 401 16.01 1.90 3.21
C ASN A 401 16.97 2.71 4.09
N PHE A 402 17.30 3.94 3.68
CA PHE A 402 18.09 4.89 4.46
C PHE A 402 17.38 6.24 4.55
N PRO A 403 16.30 6.38 5.37
CA PRO A 403 15.60 7.64 5.53
C PRO A 403 16.54 8.78 5.92
N GLY A 404 16.38 9.94 5.28
CA GLY A 404 17.29 11.09 5.46
C GLY A 404 18.55 11.04 4.60
N TYR A 405 18.70 10.01 3.76
CA TYR A 405 19.75 9.93 2.74
C TYR A 405 19.16 10.20 1.36
N PHE A 406 19.87 10.97 0.54
CA PHE A 406 19.36 11.43 -0.75
C PHE A 406 20.39 11.17 -1.86
N LEU A 407 19.87 10.95 -3.08
CA LEU A 407 20.71 11.05 -4.26
C LEU A 407 21.21 12.50 -4.37
N ARG A 408 22.53 12.67 -4.35
CA ARG A 408 23.19 13.95 -4.55
C ARG A 408 24.42 13.78 -5.44
N HIS A 409 24.84 14.83 -6.14
CA HIS A 409 26.13 14.77 -6.80
C HIS A 409 27.25 15.35 -5.91
N ARG A 410 28.43 14.76 -6.01
CA ARG A 410 29.70 15.23 -5.43
C ARG A 410 30.77 15.08 -6.49
N ASN A 411 31.37 16.19 -6.91
CA ASN A 411 32.28 16.21 -8.06
C ASN A 411 31.65 15.60 -9.34
N PHE A 412 30.37 15.86 -9.55
CA PHE A 412 29.54 15.32 -10.63
C PHE A 412 29.30 13.79 -10.60
N GLU A 413 29.80 13.06 -9.64
CA GLU A 413 29.43 11.67 -9.36
C GLU A 413 28.20 11.63 -8.47
N VAL A 414 27.27 10.69 -8.72
CA VAL A 414 26.04 10.57 -7.92
C VAL A 414 26.20 9.54 -6.82
N TRP A 415 25.88 9.96 -5.60
CA TRP A 415 25.94 9.18 -4.38
C TRP A 415 24.62 9.25 -3.60
N VAL A 416 24.38 8.28 -2.73
CA VAL A 416 23.34 8.33 -1.70
C VAL A 416 24.00 8.72 -0.39
N GLU A 417 23.77 9.93 0.09
CA GLU A 417 24.41 10.45 1.29
C GLU A 417 23.41 11.09 2.25
N ARG A 418 23.76 11.06 3.54
CA ARG A 418 22.92 11.65 4.58
C ARG A 418 22.92 13.16 4.46
N ASN A 419 21.72 13.75 4.52
CA ASN A 419 21.55 15.21 4.53
C ASN A 419 22.22 15.80 5.78
N ASP A 420 23.28 16.57 5.58
CA ASP A 420 24.03 17.26 6.64
C ASP A 420 23.45 18.66 6.97
N GLY A 421 22.39 19.06 6.27
CA GLY A 421 21.73 20.35 6.44
C GLY A 421 22.40 21.53 5.74
N SER A 422 23.60 21.34 5.15
CA SER A 422 24.35 22.40 4.46
C SER A 422 23.64 22.89 3.18
N ALA A 423 23.86 24.17 2.82
CA ALA A 423 23.32 24.70 1.58
C ALA A 423 23.87 23.99 0.35
N THR A 424 25.15 23.57 0.39
CA THR A 424 25.78 22.80 -0.69
C THR A 424 25.08 21.45 -0.86
N PHE A 425 24.89 20.70 0.23
CA PHE A 425 24.18 19.42 0.14
C PHE A 425 22.79 19.58 -0.47
N LYS A 426 22.02 20.55 0.06
CA LYS A 426 20.66 20.81 -0.42
C LYS A 426 20.61 21.16 -1.91
N ALA A 427 21.57 21.96 -2.39
CA ALA A 427 21.65 22.31 -3.82
C ALA A 427 22.05 21.09 -4.68
N ASP A 428 23.03 20.29 -4.23
CA ASP A 428 23.52 19.11 -4.94
C ASP A 428 22.48 17.97 -4.99
N ALA A 429 21.54 17.93 -4.05
CA ALA A 429 20.47 16.92 -3.95
C ALA A 429 19.12 17.41 -4.49
N SER A 430 19.06 18.59 -5.10
CA SER A 430 17.85 19.16 -5.67
C SER A 430 17.89 19.20 -7.20
N PHE A 431 16.84 18.69 -7.83
CA PHE A 431 16.75 18.51 -9.27
C PHE A 431 15.42 19.06 -9.79
N PHE A 432 15.42 19.66 -10.97
CA PHE A 432 14.19 19.89 -11.69
C PHE A 432 13.76 18.61 -12.39
N ARG A 433 12.55 18.14 -12.10
CA ARG A 433 11.93 17.05 -12.84
C ARG A 433 11.47 17.57 -14.19
N ARG A 434 12.03 17.02 -15.27
CA ARG A 434 11.74 17.37 -16.66
C ARG A 434 11.07 16.20 -17.37
N ALA A 435 10.39 16.46 -18.49
CA ALA A 435 10.04 15.42 -19.42
C ALA A 435 11.30 14.69 -19.90
N GLY A 436 11.21 13.41 -20.16
CA GLY A 436 12.36 12.61 -20.59
C GLY A 436 13.00 13.16 -21.86
N LEU A 437 14.33 13.30 -21.86
CA LEU A 437 15.07 13.91 -22.96
C LEU A 437 15.06 13.07 -24.26
N SER A 438 14.76 11.78 -24.15
CA SER A 438 14.71 10.81 -25.28
C SER A 438 13.34 10.22 -25.51
N THR A 439 12.29 10.82 -25.03
CA THR A 439 10.94 10.32 -25.32
C THR A 439 10.45 10.81 -26.66
N GLY A 440 9.92 9.90 -27.48
CA GLY A 440 9.02 10.29 -28.56
C GLY A 440 7.82 11.04 -27.98
N THR A 441 7.29 11.99 -28.72
CA THR A 441 6.14 12.80 -28.33
C THR A 441 4.99 11.92 -27.84
N GLY A 442 4.68 11.97 -26.54
CA GLY A 442 3.47 11.36 -25.97
C GLY A 442 3.63 10.44 -24.75
N SER A 443 4.83 10.26 -24.19
CA SER A 443 4.98 9.46 -22.94
C SER A 443 5.20 10.36 -21.74
N ASP A 444 4.12 10.70 -21.03
CA ASP A 444 4.16 11.39 -19.73
C ASP A 444 4.85 10.56 -18.62
N ALA A 445 5.18 9.30 -18.91
CA ALA A 445 5.78 8.36 -17.98
C ALA A 445 7.31 8.47 -17.87
N ALA A 446 8.01 9.11 -18.81
CA ALA A 446 9.44 9.23 -18.79
C ALA A 446 9.89 10.59 -18.27
N VAL A 447 10.94 10.57 -17.43
CA VAL A 447 11.46 11.75 -16.74
C VAL A 447 12.97 11.86 -16.88
N SER A 448 13.45 13.09 -16.77
CA SER A 448 14.87 13.43 -16.60
C SER A 448 15.03 14.36 -15.40
N PHE A 449 16.16 14.28 -14.71
CA PHE A 449 16.42 15.06 -13.52
C PHE A 449 17.58 16.05 -13.80
N GLU A 450 17.25 17.32 -14.00
CA GLU A 450 18.20 18.39 -14.24
C GLU A 450 18.72 18.95 -12.92
N SER A 451 20.03 19.07 -12.76
CA SER A 451 20.64 19.64 -11.56
C SER A 451 20.25 21.10 -11.35
N GLN A 452 19.82 21.46 -10.14
CA GLN A 452 19.45 22.84 -9.80
C GLN A 452 20.65 23.80 -9.85
N ASN A 453 21.79 23.38 -9.29
CA ASN A 453 22.97 24.22 -9.17
C ASN A 453 23.93 24.13 -10.38
N PHE A 454 23.66 23.21 -11.32
CA PHE A 454 24.39 23.11 -12.59
C PHE A 454 23.39 22.97 -13.75
N PRO A 455 22.70 24.03 -14.14
CA PRO A 455 21.71 24.00 -15.22
C PRO A 455 22.28 23.44 -16.53
N GLY A 456 21.45 22.65 -17.25
CA GLY A 456 21.85 21.95 -18.46
C GLY A 456 22.62 20.65 -18.23
N ARG A 457 22.84 20.27 -16.97
CA ARG A 457 23.37 18.97 -16.60
C ARG A 457 22.29 18.09 -15.96
N TYR A 458 22.30 16.84 -16.31
CA TYR A 458 21.26 15.89 -15.91
C TYR A 458 21.88 14.68 -15.19
N VAL A 459 21.14 14.08 -14.28
CA VAL A 459 21.45 12.75 -13.78
C VAL A 459 21.37 11.79 -14.94
N ARG A 460 22.49 11.13 -15.27
CA ARG A 460 22.57 10.13 -16.33
C ARG A 460 23.55 9.02 -15.96
N HIS A 461 23.34 7.84 -16.52
CA HIS A 461 24.37 6.82 -16.42
C HIS A 461 25.43 6.96 -17.54
N SER A 462 26.65 6.52 -17.24
CA SER A 462 27.72 6.35 -18.20
C SER A 462 28.40 5.02 -17.85
N GLY A 463 28.23 4.03 -18.74
CA GLY A 463 28.35 2.64 -18.31
C GLY A 463 27.29 2.32 -17.25
N ALA A 464 27.70 1.73 -16.12
CA ALA A 464 26.78 1.44 -15.03
C ALA A 464 26.60 2.61 -14.06
N ASP A 465 27.63 3.43 -13.82
CA ASP A 465 27.62 4.44 -12.76
C ASP A 465 26.86 5.71 -13.17
N LEU A 466 26.26 6.38 -12.17
CA LEU A 466 25.51 7.63 -12.37
C LEU A 466 26.40 8.86 -12.15
N PHE A 467 26.16 9.86 -13.01
CA PHE A 467 26.82 11.17 -13.00
C PHE A 467 25.84 12.29 -13.23
N VAL A 468 26.24 13.54 -12.93
CA VAL A 468 25.55 14.76 -13.35
C VAL A 468 26.33 15.39 -14.49
N GLN A 469 25.87 15.19 -15.73
CA GLN A 469 26.58 15.59 -16.94
C GLN A 469 25.63 16.19 -17.99
N THR A 470 26.20 16.88 -19.01
CA THR A 470 25.43 17.35 -20.17
C THR A 470 24.91 16.16 -20.99
N ALA A 471 23.76 16.35 -21.64
CA ALA A 471 23.08 15.35 -22.48
C ALA A 471 22.79 15.98 -23.86
N THR A 472 23.80 15.99 -24.74
CA THR A 472 23.77 16.75 -25.99
C THR A 472 23.49 15.88 -27.24
N ASP A 473 23.87 14.60 -27.22
CA ASP A 473 23.64 13.64 -28.28
C ASP A 473 22.53 12.65 -27.91
N ALA A 474 22.11 11.81 -28.87
CA ALA A 474 20.99 10.86 -28.67
C ALA A 474 21.29 9.84 -27.55
N THR A 475 22.51 9.35 -27.44
CA THR A 475 22.90 8.38 -26.41
C THR A 475 22.86 9.01 -25.01
N SER A 476 23.49 10.16 -24.82
CA SER A 476 23.52 10.85 -23.53
C SER A 476 22.15 11.32 -23.07
N ARG A 477 21.23 11.66 -24.03
CA ARG A 477 19.82 11.94 -23.70
C ARG A 477 19.07 10.68 -23.25
N ALA A 478 19.31 9.56 -23.92
CA ALA A 478 18.73 8.26 -23.53
C ALA A 478 19.23 7.83 -22.14
N ASP A 479 20.54 7.96 -21.87
CA ASP A 479 21.14 7.68 -20.56
C ASP A 479 20.59 8.54 -19.43
N ALA A 480 20.11 9.75 -19.76
CA ALA A 480 19.51 10.71 -18.80
C ALA A 480 17.98 10.60 -18.70
N THR A 481 17.39 9.62 -19.37
CA THR A 481 15.94 9.39 -19.37
C THR A 481 15.60 8.14 -18.57
N PHE A 482 14.60 8.24 -17.70
CA PHE A 482 14.13 7.15 -16.83
C PHE A 482 12.61 7.02 -16.92
N THR A 483 12.10 5.80 -16.81
CA THR A 483 10.69 5.54 -16.56
C THR A 483 10.47 5.24 -15.08
N LEU A 484 9.36 5.70 -14.54
CA LEU A 484 8.97 5.44 -13.15
C LEU A 484 8.22 4.12 -13.08
N ASP A 485 8.68 3.22 -12.19
CA ASP A 485 8.10 1.89 -11.98
C ASP A 485 7.68 1.66 -10.51
#